data_7f9c532a9749c8af6e5859d6e6473ece
#
_entry.id   7f9c532a9749c8af6e5859d6e6473ece
#
_cell.length_a   1.000
_cell.length_b   1.000
_cell.length_c   1.000
_cell.angle_alpha   90.00
_cell.angle_beta   90.00
_cell.angle_gamma   90.00
#
_symmetry.space_group_name_H-M   'P 1'
#
loop_
_entity.id
_entity.type
_entity.pdbx_description
1 polymer ?
#
loop_
_entity_poly.entity_id
_entity_poly.type
_entity_poly.pdbx_seq_one_letter_code
_entity_poly.pdbx_strand_id
1 'polypeptide(L)'
;KHQKTGGYSRDHFHQQPTEYDCLFHPYLAETDILMNGIYWSRDIPRLFSMEDMAQTDFRIETIADITNDLRGSVPCNIGETTIEDPVYGINKITGAKTAPYKYGSVDLMAIGNLPNELPRDASQYFGEQFIKYVLPELWKKRSDILERATIVKDGSLTKGFKYLQDYAGL
;
A
#
# COMPACT_ATOMS: atom_id res chain seq x y z
N LYS A 1 -9.33 -12.43 -7.43
CA LYS A 1 -10.33 -13.17 -8.26
C LYS A 1 -11.69 -13.03 -7.61
N HIS A 2 -12.72 -12.63 -8.38
CA HIS A 2 -14.08 -12.57 -7.86
C HIS A 2 -14.60 -13.98 -7.55
N GLN A 3 -15.13 -14.20 -6.36
CA GLN A 3 -15.52 -15.52 -5.84
C GLN A 3 -16.59 -16.23 -6.71
N LYS A 4 -17.58 -15.49 -7.24
CA LYS A 4 -18.66 -16.06 -8.05
C LYS A 4 -18.34 -16.17 -9.54
N THR A 5 -17.72 -15.15 -10.13
CA THR A 5 -17.53 -15.07 -11.59
C THR A 5 -16.13 -15.49 -12.05
N GLY A 6 -15.17 -15.56 -11.15
CA GLY A 6 -13.78 -15.86 -11.46
C GLY A 6 -13.03 -14.75 -12.19
N GLY A 7 -13.69 -13.63 -12.54
CA GLY A 7 -13.09 -12.49 -13.22
C GLY A 7 -12.55 -11.43 -12.27
N TYR A 8 -12.13 -10.30 -12.84
CA TYR A 8 -11.70 -9.11 -12.10
C TYR A 8 -12.26 -7.86 -12.77
N SER A 9 -12.87 -6.99 -11.97
CA SER A 9 -13.26 -5.63 -12.34
C SER A 9 -12.71 -4.68 -11.29
N ARG A 10 -11.90 -3.72 -11.70
CA ARG A 10 -11.29 -2.75 -10.79
C ARG A 10 -12.34 -1.96 -10.01
N ASP A 11 -13.35 -1.43 -10.70
CA ASP A 11 -14.36 -0.59 -10.08
C ASP A 11 -15.22 -1.39 -9.08
N HIS A 12 -15.57 -2.63 -9.45
CA HIS A 12 -16.30 -3.53 -8.56
C HIS A 12 -15.44 -3.93 -7.35
N PHE A 13 -14.15 -4.22 -7.57
CA PHE A 13 -13.22 -4.55 -6.49
C PHE A 13 -13.11 -3.41 -5.45
N HIS A 14 -13.04 -2.16 -5.88
CA HIS A 14 -13.00 -1.03 -4.95
C HIS A 14 -14.31 -0.80 -4.19
N GLN A 15 -15.44 -1.22 -4.75
CA GLN A 15 -16.75 -1.10 -4.11
C GLN A 15 -17.07 -2.28 -3.20
N GLN A 16 -16.64 -3.49 -3.57
CA GLN A 16 -16.95 -4.76 -2.92
C GLN A 16 -15.71 -5.67 -2.80
N PRO A 17 -14.65 -5.23 -2.10
CA PRO A 17 -13.38 -5.99 -2.02
C PRO A 17 -13.55 -7.36 -1.34
N THR A 18 -14.50 -7.49 -0.42
CA THR A 18 -14.80 -8.74 0.29
C THR A 18 -15.34 -9.86 -0.59
N GLU A 19 -15.79 -9.55 -1.81
CA GLU A 19 -16.22 -10.55 -2.81
C GLU A 19 -15.07 -11.12 -3.64
N TYR A 20 -13.81 -10.75 -3.30
CA TYR A 20 -12.62 -11.19 -4.02
C TYR A 20 -11.68 -12.00 -3.15
N ASP A 21 -11.14 -13.07 -3.72
CA ASP A 21 -10.06 -13.85 -3.13
C ASP A 21 -8.70 -13.31 -3.58
N CYS A 22 -7.74 -13.32 -2.68
CA CYS A 22 -6.34 -13.12 -2.99
C CYS A 22 -5.80 -14.34 -3.76
N LEU A 23 -5.03 -14.12 -4.83
CA LEU A 23 -4.39 -15.18 -5.61
C LEU A 23 -2.87 -15.23 -5.40
N PHE A 24 -2.36 -14.58 -4.36
CA PHE A 24 -0.93 -14.50 -4.12
C PHE A 24 -0.37 -15.77 -3.43
N HIS A 25 -1.22 -16.52 -2.73
CA HIS A 25 -0.80 -17.67 -1.92
C HIS A 25 0.12 -18.68 -2.64
N PRO A 26 -0.12 -19.09 -3.91
CA PRO A 26 0.78 -20.02 -4.59
C PRO A 26 2.21 -19.48 -4.77
N TYR A 27 2.40 -18.17 -4.76
CA TYR A 27 3.71 -17.55 -4.92
C TYR A 27 4.53 -17.51 -3.63
N LEU A 28 3.94 -17.82 -2.47
CA LEU A 28 4.66 -17.81 -1.19
C LEU A 28 5.82 -18.81 -1.15
N ALA A 29 5.66 -19.94 -1.84
CA ALA A 29 6.67 -21.00 -1.94
C ALA A 29 7.74 -20.75 -3.02
N GLU A 30 7.55 -19.74 -3.88
CA GLU A 30 8.43 -19.47 -5.02
C GLU A 30 9.13 -18.10 -4.93
N THR A 31 8.73 -17.27 -3.95
CA THR A 31 9.21 -15.89 -3.80
C THR A 31 10.24 -15.80 -2.67
N ASP A 32 11.43 -15.31 -2.96
CA ASP A 32 12.46 -15.00 -1.96
C ASP A 32 12.33 -13.56 -1.44
N ILE A 33 12.00 -12.61 -2.34
CA ILE A 33 11.91 -11.19 -2.05
C ILE A 33 10.54 -10.67 -2.49
N LEU A 34 9.79 -10.10 -1.57
CA LEU A 34 8.51 -9.44 -1.84
C LEU A 34 8.70 -7.92 -1.79
N MET A 35 8.39 -7.23 -2.89
CA MET A 35 8.25 -5.78 -2.90
C MET A 35 6.76 -5.44 -2.95
N ASN A 36 6.23 -4.88 -1.86
CA ASN A 36 4.82 -4.55 -1.72
C ASN A 36 4.57 -3.06 -1.94
N GLY A 37 3.79 -2.72 -2.97
CA GLY A 37 3.38 -1.36 -3.31
C GLY A 37 1.89 -1.28 -3.65
N ILE A 38 1.08 -2.23 -3.16
CA ILE A 38 -0.35 -2.25 -3.46
C ILE A 38 -1.13 -1.26 -2.59
N TYR A 39 -2.19 -0.68 -3.13
CA TYR A 39 -3.21 -0.02 -2.31
C TYR A 39 -3.92 -1.06 -1.45
N TRP A 40 -4.05 -0.79 -0.14
CA TRP A 40 -4.74 -1.68 0.78
C TRP A 40 -5.70 -0.90 1.70
N SER A 41 -6.80 -1.55 2.07
CA SER A 41 -7.72 -1.12 3.12
C SER A 41 -8.15 -2.35 3.91
N ARG A 42 -8.79 -2.16 5.06
CA ARG A 42 -9.17 -3.27 5.97
C ARG A 42 -10.07 -4.32 5.32
N ASP A 43 -10.83 -3.94 4.30
CA ASP A 43 -11.75 -4.83 3.58
C ASP A 43 -11.09 -5.57 2.42
N ILE A 44 -9.86 -5.22 2.07
CA ILE A 44 -9.09 -5.88 1.02
C ILE A 44 -8.36 -7.10 1.61
N PRO A 45 -8.42 -8.28 0.97
CA PRO A 45 -7.65 -9.44 1.40
C PRO A 45 -6.16 -9.15 1.50
N ARG A 46 -5.51 -9.65 2.54
CA ARG A 46 -4.06 -9.59 2.69
C ARG A 46 -3.35 -10.48 1.67
N LEU A 47 -2.07 -10.21 1.42
CA LEU A 47 -1.24 -11.06 0.54
C LEU A 47 -1.01 -12.44 1.15
N PHE A 48 -0.83 -12.50 2.46
CA PHE A 48 -0.67 -13.70 3.26
C PHE A 48 -1.10 -13.43 4.71
N SER A 49 -1.20 -14.47 5.51
CA SER A 49 -1.49 -14.38 6.94
C SER A 49 -0.23 -14.65 7.79
N MET A 50 -0.30 -14.43 9.09
CA MET A 50 0.77 -14.83 10.03
C MET A 50 0.90 -16.35 10.12
N GLU A 51 -0.22 -17.06 9.94
CA GLU A 51 -0.28 -18.52 9.89
C GLU A 51 0.41 -19.07 8.64
N ASP A 52 0.25 -18.41 7.48
CA ASP A 52 0.98 -18.74 6.24
C ASP A 52 2.49 -18.56 6.45
N MET A 53 2.89 -17.46 7.11
CA MET A 53 4.31 -17.18 7.38
C MET A 53 4.98 -18.26 8.24
N ALA A 54 4.21 -18.94 9.09
CA ALA A 54 4.70 -20.02 9.94
C ALA A 54 4.81 -21.38 9.23
N GLN A 55 4.33 -21.51 7.99
CA GLN A 55 4.41 -22.75 7.22
C GLN A 55 5.84 -23.01 6.69
N THR A 56 6.14 -24.27 6.49
CA THR A 56 7.49 -24.69 6.04
C THR A 56 7.78 -24.33 4.58
N ASP A 57 6.78 -24.10 3.78
CA ASP A 57 6.85 -23.69 2.38
C ASP A 57 6.81 -22.17 2.19
N PHE A 58 6.70 -21.39 3.27
CA PHE A 58 6.82 -19.93 3.20
C PHE A 58 8.28 -19.53 2.96
N ARG A 59 8.60 -19.23 1.71
CA ARG A 59 9.97 -19.01 1.25
C ARG A 59 10.44 -17.57 1.38
N ILE A 60 9.55 -16.60 1.50
CA ILE A 60 9.92 -15.18 1.56
C ILE A 60 10.85 -14.93 2.74
N GLU A 61 12.02 -14.34 2.46
CA GLU A 61 13.04 -13.99 3.43
C GLU A 61 13.16 -12.48 3.63
N THR A 62 12.80 -11.68 2.58
CA THR A 62 12.90 -10.23 2.63
C THR A 62 11.64 -9.59 2.07
N ILE A 63 11.13 -8.58 2.78
CA ILE A 63 9.98 -7.80 2.37
C ILE A 63 10.35 -6.32 2.35
N ALA A 64 10.19 -5.67 1.20
CA ALA A 64 10.17 -4.21 1.08
C ALA A 64 8.70 -3.75 1.05
N ASP A 65 8.20 -3.27 2.18
CA ASP A 65 6.82 -2.81 2.31
C ASP A 65 6.71 -1.31 2.06
N ILE A 66 6.53 -0.95 0.78
CA ILE A 66 6.39 0.44 0.33
C ILE A 66 5.00 1.00 0.66
N THR A 67 3.99 0.14 0.72
CA THR A 67 2.65 0.51 1.17
C THR A 67 2.66 0.97 2.63
N ASN A 68 3.47 0.31 3.45
CA ASN A 68 3.79 0.66 4.83
C ASN A 68 2.57 0.84 5.75
N ASP A 69 1.52 0.05 5.54
CA ASP A 69 0.37 0.01 6.44
C ASP A 69 0.63 -0.93 7.62
N LEU A 70 0.56 -0.40 8.84
CA LEU A 70 0.72 -1.17 10.07
C LEU A 70 -0.22 -2.38 10.07
N ARG A 71 0.33 -3.60 10.06
CA ARG A 71 -0.40 -4.87 9.96
C ARG A 71 -1.41 -4.88 8.80
N GLY A 72 -1.04 -4.23 7.70
CA GLY A 72 -1.86 -4.07 6.51
C GLY A 72 -1.81 -5.28 5.58
N SER A 73 -1.60 -5.04 4.29
CA SER A 73 -1.43 -6.10 3.27
C SER A 73 -0.29 -7.06 3.60
N VAL A 74 0.74 -6.57 4.31
CA VAL A 74 1.83 -7.35 4.91
C VAL A 74 1.56 -7.43 6.42
N PRO A 75 1.02 -8.55 6.93
CA PRO A 75 0.55 -8.65 8.31
C PRO A 75 1.66 -8.58 9.36
N CYS A 76 2.89 -8.89 8.97
CA CYS A 76 4.08 -8.83 9.83
C CYS A 76 4.70 -7.43 9.89
N ASN A 77 4.16 -6.41 9.19
CA ASN A 77 4.58 -5.02 9.39
C ASN A 77 4.10 -4.53 10.76
N ILE A 78 5.05 -4.23 11.65
CA ILE A 78 4.81 -3.76 13.03
C ILE A 78 5.16 -2.30 13.24
N GLY A 79 5.48 -1.57 12.19
CA GLY A 79 5.74 -0.12 12.22
C GLY A 79 6.85 0.32 11.29
N GLU A 80 6.96 1.63 11.19
CA GLU A 80 7.91 2.29 10.30
C GLU A 80 9.37 2.10 10.75
N THR A 81 10.25 2.11 9.75
CA THR A 81 11.70 2.17 9.89
C THR A 81 12.24 3.49 9.35
N THR A 82 13.50 3.78 9.62
CA THR A 82 14.20 4.96 9.10
C THR A 82 15.33 4.55 8.18
N ILE A 83 15.89 5.49 7.42
CA ILE A 83 17.02 5.19 6.52
C ILE A 83 18.28 4.76 7.31
N GLU A 84 18.44 5.23 8.55
CA GLU A 84 19.55 4.89 9.43
C GLU A 84 19.43 3.49 10.01
N ASP A 85 18.18 3.01 10.25
CA ASP A 85 17.87 1.66 10.73
C ASP A 85 16.70 1.09 9.90
N PRO A 86 16.99 0.69 8.63
CA PRO A 86 15.93 0.47 7.63
C PRO A 86 15.23 -0.88 7.75
N VAL A 87 15.79 -1.84 8.49
CA VAL A 87 15.31 -3.24 8.49
C VAL A 87 15.20 -3.78 9.90
N TYR A 88 14.11 -4.47 10.17
CA TYR A 88 13.98 -5.35 11.33
C TYR A 88 13.57 -6.76 10.91
N GLY A 89 13.89 -7.76 11.75
CA GLY A 89 13.43 -9.11 11.54
C GLY A 89 12.09 -9.38 12.24
N ILE A 90 11.31 -10.31 11.67
CA ILE A 90 10.11 -10.88 12.30
C ILE A 90 10.26 -12.41 12.28
N ASN A 91 10.25 -13.03 13.45
CA ASN A 91 10.30 -14.48 13.56
C ASN A 91 9.07 -15.12 12.88
N LYS A 92 9.30 -16.04 11.95
CA LYS A 92 8.23 -16.65 11.13
C LYS A 92 7.17 -17.38 11.95
N ILE A 93 7.57 -17.99 13.06
CA ILE A 93 6.68 -18.82 13.90
C ILE A 93 5.98 -17.99 14.98
N THR A 94 6.73 -17.14 15.68
CA THR A 94 6.20 -16.43 16.85
C THR A 94 5.64 -15.05 16.51
N GLY A 95 5.96 -14.50 15.33
CA GLY A 95 5.64 -13.12 14.95
C GLY A 95 6.35 -12.06 15.79
N ALA A 96 7.31 -12.44 16.63
CA ALA A 96 8.04 -11.51 17.47
C ALA A 96 9.10 -10.76 16.67
N LYS A 97 9.31 -9.48 17.02
CA LYS A 97 10.42 -8.68 16.46
C LYS A 97 11.76 -9.29 16.85
N THR A 98 12.66 -9.35 15.89
CA THR A 98 14.06 -9.78 16.06
C THR A 98 15.01 -8.73 15.49
N ALA A 99 16.30 -8.88 15.75
CA ALA A 99 17.31 -8.20 14.93
C ALA A 99 17.21 -8.69 13.49
N PRO A 100 17.59 -7.87 12.49
CA PRO A 100 17.59 -8.29 11.10
C PRO A 100 18.59 -9.44 10.84
N TYR A 101 18.40 -10.12 9.72
CA TYR A 101 19.27 -11.18 9.19
C TYR A 101 19.40 -12.40 10.10
N LYS A 102 18.38 -12.67 10.92
CA LYS A 102 18.34 -13.89 11.74
C LYS A 102 17.68 -15.04 11.01
N TYR A 103 18.29 -16.20 11.09
CA TYR A 103 17.69 -17.43 10.60
C TYR A 103 16.30 -17.66 11.20
N GLY A 104 15.35 -18.08 10.38
CA GLY A 104 13.96 -18.29 10.79
C GLY A 104 13.13 -17.00 10.96
N SER A 105 13.66 -15.88 10.49
CA SER A 105 12.95 -14.60 10.45
C SER A 105 12.76 -14.12 9.01
N VAL A 106 11.79 -13.23 8.80
CA VAL A 106 11.65 -12.42 7.60
C VAL A 106 12.21 -11.04 7.92
N ASP A 107 13.06 -10.54 7.05
CA ASP A 107 13.57 -9.17 7.13
C ASP A 107 12.58 -8.22 6.46
N LEU A 108 12.19 -7.16 7.17
CA LEU A 108 11.19 -6.23 6.70
C LEU A 108 11.73 -4.80 6.71
N MET A 109 11.69 -4.15 5.56
CA MET A 109 11.93 -2.73 5.37
C MET A 109 10.58 -2.03 5.22
N ALA A 110 10.33 -1.01 6.04
CA ALA A 110 9.10 -0.23 6.07
C ALA A 110 9.42 1.26 6.26
N ILE A 111 10.30 1.80 5.41
CA ILE A 111 10.70 3.21 5.47
C ILE A 111 9.51 4.08 5.11
N GLY A 112 9.10 4.94 6.04
CA GLY A 112 8.08 5.94 5.82
C GLY A 112 8.58 7.03 4.86
N ASN A 113 7.66 7.55 4.03
CA ASN A 113 7.91 8.69 3.14
C ASN A 113 9.18 8.55 2.27
N LEU A 114 9.32 7.43 1.57
CA LEU A 114 10.44 7.15 0.66
C LEU A 114 10.84 8.31 -0.28
N PRO A 115 9.93 9.16 -0.80
CA PRO A 115 10.31 10.32 -1.60
C PRO A 115 11.26 11.30 -0.87
N ASN A 116 11.23 11.36 0.45
CA ASN A 116 12.15 12.19 1.22
C ASN A 116 13.60 11.69 1.19
N GLU A 117 13.82 10.43 0.87
CA GLU A 117 15.15 9.83 0.78
C GLU A 117 15.85 10.20 -0.54
N LEU A 118 15.06 10.58 -1.55
CA LEU A 118 15.52 11.07 -2.86
C LEU A 118 14.84 12.41 -3.20
N PRO A 119 14.98 13.45 -2.35
CA PRO A 119 14.14 14.65 -2.41
C PRO A 119 14.32 15.46 -3.71
N ARG A 120 15.52 15.48 -4.28
CA ARG A 120 15.78 16.14 -5.54
C ARG A 120 15.01 15.49 -6.69
N ASP A 121 15.15 14.17 -6.82
CA ASP A 121 14.54 13.43 -7.93
C ASP A 121 13.02 13.40 -7.78
N ALA A 122 12.52 13.21 -6.56
CA ALA A 122 11.10 13.23 -6.26
C ALA A 122 10.48 14.60 -6.57
N SER A 123 11.12 15.70 -6.14
CA SER A 123 10.64 17.06 -6.39
C SER A 123 10.71 17.43 -7.87
N GLN A 124 11.78 17.05 -8.55
CA GLN A 124 11.93 17.31 -9.98
C GLN A 124 10.82 16.57 -10.76
N TYR A 125 10.66 15.27 -10.54
CA TYR A 125 9.65 14.49 -11.21
C TYR A 125 8.24 15.01 -10.95
N PHE A 126 7.92 15.32 -9.69
CA PHE A 126 6.64 15.91 -9.33
C PHE A 126 6.40 17.24 -10.05
N GLY A 127 7.41 18.13 -10.06
CA GLY A 127 7.33 19.42 -10.74
C GLY A 127 7.09 19.28 -12.24
N GLU A 128 7.80 18.37 -12.91
CA GLU A 128 7.62 18.08 -14.33
C GLU A 128 6.19 17.58 -14.64
N GLN A 129 5.66 16.65 -13.83
CA GLN A 129 4.30 16.15 -14.00
C GLN A 129 3.26 17.25 -13.73
N PHE A 130 3.48 18.07 -12.69
CA PHE A 130 2.61 19.19 -12.35
C PHE A 130 2.54 20.21 -13.49
N ILE A 131 3.70 20.63 -14.01
CA ILE A 131 3.80 21.59 -15.14
C ILE A 131 3.12 21.02 -16.39
N LYS A 132 3.30 19.74 -16.66
CA LYS A 132 2.76 19.08 -17.85
C LYS A 132 1.26 18.88 -17.81
N TYR A 133 0.71 18.43 -16.67
CA TYR A 133 -0.66 17.95 -16.59
C TYR A 133 -1.60 18.83 -15.77
N VAL A 134 -1.10 19.56 -14.79
CA VAL A 134 -1.92 20.33 -13.87
C VAL A 134 -1.93 21.82 -14.20
N LEU A 135 -0.74 22.39 -14.41
CA LEU A 135 -0.63 23.84 -14.65
C LEU A 135 -1.46 24.34 -15.84
N PRO A 136 -1.54 23.65 -17.00
CA PRO A 136 -2.42 24.07 -18.09
C PRO A 136 -3.92 24.04 -17.74
N GLU A 137 -4.33 23.19 -16.80
CA GLU A 137 -5.71 23.08 -16.40
C GLU A 137 -6.17 24.24 -15.53
N LEU A 138 -5.24 24.87 -14.78
CA LEU A 138 -5.55 26.04 -13.94
C LEU A 138 -5.98 27.26 -14.74
N TRP A 139 -5.61 27.34 -16.01
CA TRP A 139 -5.96 28.45 -16.91
C TRP A 139 -7.28 28.22 -17.67
N LYS A 140 -7.87 27.03 -17.55
CA LYS A 140 -9.14 26.71 -18.20
C LYS A 140 -10.31 27.25 -17.39
N LYS A 141 -11.35 27.72 -18.06
CA LYS A 141 -12.60 28.09 -17.37
C LYS A 141 -13.28 26.91 -16.69
N ARG A 142 -13.06 25.73 -17.21
CA ARG A 142 -13.54 24.44 -16.67
C ARG A 142 -12.51 23.36 -16.94
N SER A 143 -12.26 22.51 -15.94
CA SER A 143 -11.35 21.38 -16.04
C SER A 143 -11.90 20.18 -15.27
N ASP A 144 -12.14 19.09 -15.97
CA ASP A 144 -12.56 17.81 -15.38
C ASP A 144 -11.49 17.23 -14.45
N ILE A 145 -10.21 17.54 -14.71
CA ILE A 145 -9.08 17.12 -13.85
C ILE A 145 -9.18 17.85 -12.50
N LEU A 146 -9.33 19.15 -12.53
CA LEU A 146 -9.46 19.95 -11.31
C LEU A 146 -10.76 19.65 -10.55
N GLU A 147 -11.88 19.45 -11.26
CA GLU A 147 -13.15 19.07 -10.63
C GLU A 147 -13.00 17.74 -9.86
N ARG A 148 -12.34 16.74 -10.45
CA ARG A 148 -12.09 15.45 -9.78
C ARG A 148 -11.09 15.54 -8.63
N ALA A 149 -10.12 16.44 -8.71
CA ALA A 149 -9.12 16.65 -7.68
C ALA A 149 -9.58 17.56 -6.54
N THR A 150 -10.69 18.29 -6.73
CA THR A 150 -11.21 19.21 -5.73
C THR A 150 -11.88 18.43 -4.58
N ILE A 151 -11.29 18.50 -3.41
CA ILE A 151 -11.79 17.85 -2.19
C ILE A 151 -12.95 18.64 -1.60
N VAL A 152 -12.77 19.95 -1.44
CA VAL A 152 -13.75 20.85 -0.83
C VAL A 152 -14.10 21.96 -1.83
N LYS A 153 -15.38 22.25 -1.96
CA LYS A 153 -15.90 23.38 -2.73
C LYS A 153 -17.04 24.05 -1.96
N ASP A 154 -16.99 25.36 -1.85
CA ASP A 154 -18.00 26.17 -1.17
C ASP A 154 -18.31 25.67 0.27
N GLY A 155 -17.27 25.28 1.02
CA GLY A 155 -17.37 24.78 2.39
C GLY A 155 -17.89 23.35 2.53
N SER A 156 -18.05 22.60 1.44
CA SER A 156 -18.58 21.24 1.47
C SER A 156 -17.68 20.26 0.71
N LEU A 157 -17.64 19.00 1.16
CA LEU A 157 -16.95 17.94 0.45
C LEU A 157 -17.59 17.68 -0.91
N THR A 158 -16.76 17.58 -1.95
CA THR A 158 -17.24 17.20 -3.28
C THR A 158 -17.69 15.74 -3.31
N LYS A 159 -18.45 15.37 -4.35
CA LYS A 159 -19.01 14.01 -4.49
C LYS A 159 -17.93 12.90 -4.41
N GLY A 160 -16.74 13.14 -4.97
CA GLY A 160 -15.65 12.17 -4.98
C GLY A 160 -14.99 11.97 -3.62
N PHE A 161 -15.20 12.87 -2.67
CA PHE A 161 -14.52 12.87 -1.37
C PHE A 161 -15.47 12.75 -0.17
N LYS A 162 -16.71 12.35 -0.38
CA LYS A 162 -17.69 12.15 0.70
C LYS A 162 -17.25 11.12 1.74
N TYR A 163 -16.39 10.20 1.38
CA TYR A 163 -15.81 9.22 2.30
C TYR A 163 -14.93 9.85 3.40
N LEU A 164 -14.55 11.12 3.24
CA LEU A 164 -13.81 11.88 4.26
C LEU A 164 -14.74 12.57 5.28
N GLN A 165 -16.05 12.36 5.24
CA GLN A 165 -17.02 13.08 6.06
C GLN A 165 -16.75 12.90 7.56
N ASP A 166 -16.51 11.68 8.00
CA ASP A 166 -16.22 11.38 9.41
C ASP A 166 -14.89 12.03 9.86
N TYR A 167 -13.87 11.98 8.99
CA TYR A 167 -12.59 12.62 9.24
C TYR A 167 -12.69 14.14 9.32
N ALA A 168 -13.52 14.73 8.48
CA ALA A 168 -13.76 16.19 8.45
C ALA A 168 -14.69 16.68 9.58
N GLY A 169 -15.30 15.77 10.33
CA GLY A 169 -16.27 16.13 11.39
C GLY A 169 -17.56 16.77 10.86
N LEU A 170 -17.97 16.42 9.63
CA LEU A 170 -19.13 16.98 8.92
C LEU A 170 -20.33 16.01 8.94
#